data_ff4eb09b37647c9bac54643c7448c4a5
#
_entry.id   ff4eb09b37647c9bac54643c7448c4a5
#
_cell.length_a   1.000
_cell.length_b   1.000
_cell.length_c   1.000
_cell.angle_alpha   90.00
_cell.angle_beta   90.00
_cell.angle_gamma   90.00
#
_symmetry.space_group_name_H-M   'P 1'
#
loop_
_entity.id
_entity.type
_entity.pdbx_description
1 polymer ?
#
loop_
_entity_poly.entity_id
_entity_poly.type
_entity_poly.pdbx_seq_one_letter_code
_entity_poly.pdbx_strand_id
1 'polypeptide(L)'
;MTNDYGLVSIITPTWACAGFIAETIRSIQAQTYTNWELLVQDDCSTDNTKEVVELFAQSDNRIKYECNDRNSGAAITRNNALKRAQGRWIAFLDSDD
;
A
#
# COMPACT_ATOMS: atom_id res chain seq x y z
N MET A 1 3.55 16.34 -21.64
CA MET A 1 2.50 15.36 -21.94
C MET A 1 2.66 14.14 -21.05
N THR A 2 1.61 13.73 -20.44
CA THR A 2 1.64 12.58 -19.54
C THR A 2 1.23 11.33 -20.32
N ASN A 3 2.08 10.29 -20.29
CA ASN A 3 1.70 9.00 -20.86
C ASN A 3 0.93 8.23 -19.80
N ASP A 4 -0.36 8.03 -20.03
CA ASP A 4 -1.22 7.31 -19.11
C ASP A 4 -1.48 5.91 -19.66
N TYR A 5 -0.93 4.91 -18.99
CA TYR A 5 -1.09 3.50 -19.38
C TYR A 5 -2.20 2.82 -18.58
N GLY A 6 -2.93 3.57 -17.77
CA GLY A 6 -3.99 3.06 -16.93
C GLY A 6 -3.58 3.03 -15.45
N LEU A 7 -4.55 2.78 -14.60
CA LEU A 7 -4.33 2.74 -13.15
C LEU A 7 -3.48 1.54 -12.77
N VAL A 8 -2.46 1.79 -11.96
CA VAL A 8 -1.63 0.74 -11.36
C VAL A 8 -2.04 0.56 -9.90
N SER A 9 -2.40 -0.66 -9.52
CA SER A 9 -2.64 -1.00 -8.12
C SER A 9 -1.34 -1.53 -7.53
N ILE A 10 -0.75 -0.77 -6.61
CA ILE A 10 0.48 -1.15 -5.92
C ILE A 10 0.07 -1.84 -4.62
N ILE A 11 0.43 -3.10 -4.47
CA ILE A 11 0.04 -3.92 -3.33
C ILE A 11 1.21 -4.05 -2.37
N THR A 12 1.01 -3.59 -1.14
CA THR A 12 2.03 -3.61 -0.10
C THR A 12 1.47 -4.35 1.12
N PRO A 13 1.71 -5.67 1.20
CA PRO A 13 1.41 -6.41 2.43
C PRO A 13 2.31 -5.90 3.55
N THR A 14 1.73 -5.70 4.71
CA THR A 14 2.40 -4.94 5.78
C THR A 14 2.21 -5.64 7.11
N TRP A 15 3.31 -5.75 7.89
CA TRP A 15 3.25 -6.20 9.26
C TRP A 15 4.41 -5.60 10.05
N ALA A 16 4.08 -4.85 11.13
CA ALA A 16 5.06 -4.30 12.07
C ALA A 16 6.21 -3.56 11.38
N CYS A 17 5.88 -2.70 10.40
CA CYS A 17 6.89 -2.03 9.59
C CYS A 17 6.85 -0.50 9.72
N ALA A 18 6.42 0.02 10.87
CA ALA A 18 6.28 1.47 11.08
C ALA A 18 7.56 2.25 10.76
N GLY A 19 8.73 1.64 11.00
CA GLY A 19 10.00 2.29 10.72
C GLY A 19 10.36 2.37 9.24
N PHE A 20 9.69 1.62 8.38
CA PHE A 20 10.00 1.53 6.95
C PHE A 20 8.90 2.04 6.05
N ILE A 21 7.64 1.99 6.52
CA ILE A 21 6.50 2.25 5.64
C ILE A 21 6.47 3.70 5.15
N ALA A 22 6.88 4.65 5.96
CA ALA A 22 6.90 6.06 5.55
C ALA A 22 7.85 6.26 4.37
N GLU A 23 9.04 5.67 4.43
CA GLU A 23 10.03 5.77 3.37
C GLU A 23 9.52 5.10 2.09
N THR A 24 8.88 3.94 2.23
CA THR A 24 8.27 3.23 1.11
C THR A 24 7.22 4.09 0.43
N ILE A 25 6.33 4.71 1.20
CA ILE A 25 5.28 5.58 0.66
C ILE A 25 5.89 6.78 -0.06
N ARG A 26 6.89 7.42 0.55
CA ARG A 26 7.56 8.57 -0.08
C ARG A 26 8.22 8.21 -1.40
N SER A 27 8.80 7.02 -1.50
CA SER A 27 9.43 6.58 -2.75
C SER A 27 8.39 6.39 -3.86
N ILE A 28 7.20 5.91 -3.53
CA ILE A 28 6.11 5.77 -4.49
C ILE A 28 5.63 7.15 -4.93
N GLN A 29 5.46 8.08 -3.99
CA GLN A 29 5.01 9.43 -4.29
C GLN A 29 6.01 10.20 -5.16
N ALA A 30 7.28 9.86 -5.07
CA ALA A 30 8.35 10.54 -5.81
C ALA A 30 8.53 10.04 -7.24
N GLN A 31 7.95 8.91 -7.60
CA GLN A 31 8.09 8.38 -8.95
C GLN A 31 7.33 9.23 -9.97
N THR A 32 7.72 9.12 -11.23
CA THR A 32 7.16 9.98 -12.28
C THR A 32 5.75 9.59 -12.72
N TYR A 33 5.42 8.30 -12.70
CA TYR A 33 4.08 7.85 -13.05
C TYR A 33 3.13 8.14 -11.91
N THR A 34 2.03 8.87 -12.17
CA THR A 34 1.16 9.38 -11.11
C THR A 34 -0.19 8.67 -11.00
N ASN A 35 -0.56 7.86 -11.98
CA ASN A 35 -1.87 7.18 -11.99
C ASN A 35 -1.77 5.82 -11.29
N TRP A 36 -1.73 5.86 -9.95
CA TRP A 36 -1.63 4.66 -9.14
C TRP A 36 -2.53 4.77 -7.91
N GLU A 37 -2.89 3.63 -7.36
CA GLU A 37 -3.41 3.50 -6.00
C GLU A 37 -2.46 2.62 -5.20
N LEU A 38 -2.24 2.97 -3.95
CA LEU A 38 -1.44 2.15 -3.04
C LEU A 38 -2.36 1.48 -2.05
N LEU A 39 -2.37 0.17 -2.09
CA LEU A 39 -3.19 -0.65 -1.20
C LEU A 39 -2.29 -1.23 -0.11
N VAL A 40 -2.29 -0.59 1.04
CA VAL A 40 -1.58 -1.08 2.22
C VAL A 40 -2.52 -2.02 2.95
N GLN A 41 -2.22 -3.31 2.89
CA GLN A 41 -2.99 -4.33 3.58
C GLN A 41 -2.19 -4.78 4.80
N ASP A 42 -2.68 -4.45 5.97
CA ASP A 42 -2.00 -4.70 7.24
C ASP A 42 -2.44 -6.03 7.84
N ASP A 43 -1.47 -6.86 8.20
CA ASP A 43 -1.73 -8.16 8.80
C ASP A 43 -1.75 -8.04 10.33
N CYS A 44 -2.53 -7.08 10.84
CA CYS A 44 -2.74 -6.85 12.27
C CYS A 44 -1.49 -6.40 13.01
N SER A 45 -0.81 -5.38 12.48
CA SER A 45 0.34 -4.78 13.17
C SER A 45 -0.05 -4.26 14.55
N THR A 46 0.83 -4.48 15.52
CA THR A 46 0.63 -4.00 16.89
C THR A 46 1.42 -2.72 17.20
N ASP A 47 2.28 -2.30 16.28
CA ASP A 47 3.00 -1.03 16.39
C ASP A 47 2.15 0.11 15.80
N ASN A 48 2.76 1.28 15.55
CA ASN A 48 2.04 2.42 15.01
C ASN A 48 2.02 2.48 13.47
N THR A 49 2.13 1.34 12.80
CA THR A 49 2.05 1.26 11.33
C THR A 49 0.77 1.92 10.80
N LYS A 50 -0.37 1.62 11.39
CA LYS A 50 -1.66 2.18 10.97
C LYS A 50 -1.65 3.71 11.02
N GLU A 51 -1.18 4.28 12.11
CA GLU A 51 -1.16 5.72 12.30
C GLU A 51 -0.26 6.39 11.28
N VAL A 52 0.88 5.80 10.98
CA VAL A 52 1.81 6.33 9.97
C VAL A 52 1.15 6.35 8.60
N VAL A 53 0.55 5.24 8.18
CA VAL A 53 -0.09 5.15 6.87
C VAL A 53 -1.27 6.12 6.77
N GLU A 54 -2.07 6.22 7.82
CA GLU A 54 -3.23 7.10 7.81
C GLU A 54 -2.87 8.57 7.70
N LEU A 55 -1.72 8.97 8.24
CA LEU A 55 -1.23 10.34 8.06
C LEU A 55 -0.97 10.65 6.57
N PHE A 56 -0.38 9.71 5.84
CA PHE A 56 -0.18 9.88 4.41
C PHE A 56 -1.51 9.87 3.66
N ALA A 57 -2.42 8.98 4.05
CA ALA A 57 -3.72 8.85 3.38
C ALA A 57 -4.57 10.11 3.52
N GLN A 58 -4.40 10.87 4.59
CA GLN A 58 -5.13 12.13 4.79
C GLN A 58 -4.76 13.18 3.76
N SER A 59 -3.53 13.18 3.28
CA SER A 59 -3.05 14.16 2.30
C SER A 59 -2.95 13.61 0.88
N ASP A 60 -3.10 12.29 0.70
CA ASP A 60 -3.01 11.65 -0.62
C ASP A 60 -4.07 10.55 -0.70
N ASN A 61 -5.16 10.83 -1.43
CA ASN A 61 -6.29 9.91 -1.53
C ASN A 61 -6.00 8.66 -2.36
N ARG A 62 -4.82 8.56 -2.97
CA ARG A 62 -4.40 7.34 -3.68
C ARG A 62 -3.92 6.27 -2.70
N ILE A 63 -3.65 6.64 -1.45
CA ILE A 63 -3.16 5.73 -0.42
C ILE A 63 -4.36 5.23 0.38
N LYS A 64 -4.52 3.90 0.42
CA LYS A 64 -5.66 3.24 1.06
C LYS A 64 -5.16 2.20 2.03
N TYR A 65 -5.58 2.31 3.28
CA TYR A 65 -5.20 1.39 4.35
C TYR A 65 -6.36 0.47 4.69
N GLU A 66 -6.06 -0.80 4.87
CA GLU A 66 -7.01 -1.77 5.41
C GLU A 66 -6.27 -2.81 6.24
N CYS A 67 -6.89 -3.24 7.32
CA CYS A 67 -6.33 -4.27 8.20
C CYS A 67 -7.10 -5.56 8.04
N ASN A 68 -6.39 -6.69 8.04
CA ASN A 68 -7.03 -8.01 8.10
C ASN A 68 -7.80 -8.16 9.40
N ASP A 69 -8.82 -9.02 9.40
CA ASP A 69 -9.58 -9.31 10.62
C ASP A 69 -8.70 -9.96 11.69
N ARG A 70 -7.68 -10.69 11.27
CA ARG A 70 -6.73 -11.36 12.17
C ARG A 70 -5.42 -11.57 11.43
N ASN A 71 -4.36 -11.88 12.17
CA ASN A 71 -3.08 -12.20 11.59
C ASN A 71 -3.21 -13.46 10.73
N SER A 72 -2.94 -13.36 9.45
CA SER A 72 -3.28 -14.40 8.47
C SER A 72 -2.10 -14.85 7.61
N GLY A 73 -0.98 -14.14 7.68
CA GLY A 73 0.19 -14.44 6.88
C GLY A 73 0.24 -13.70 5.54
N ALA A 74 1.39 -13.72 4.92
CA ALA A 74 1.68 -12.89 3.75
C ALA A 74 0.80 -13.23 2.54
N ALA A 75 0.54 -14.51 2.30
CA ALA A 75 -0.25 -14.92 1.13
C ALA A 75 -1.69 -14.44 1.20
N ILE A 76 -2.32 -14.61 2.37
CA ILE A 76 -3.71 -14.17 2.58
C ILE A 76 -3.78 -12.65 2.57
N THR A 77 -2.81 -11.98 3.18
CA THR A 77 -2.76 -10.52 3.20
C THR A 77 -2.67 -9.96 1.78
N ARG A 78 -1.81 -10.54 0.95
CA ARG A 78 -1.69 -10.16 -0.45
C ARG A 78 -2.99 -10.38 -1.21
N ASN A 79 -3.65 -11.52 -0.99
CA ASN A 79 -4.92 -11.83 -1.63
C ASN A 79 -6.03 -10.86 -1.20
N ASN A 80 -6.05 -10.45 0.06
CA ASN A 80 -7.03 -9.48 0.55
C ASN A 80 -6.86 -8.13 -0.16
N ALA A 81 -5.61 -7.71 -0.37
CA ALA A 81 -5.34 -6.48 -1.12
C ALA A 81 -5.77 -6.62 -2.58
N LEU A 82 -5.49 -7.77 -3.20
CA LEU A 82 -5.87 -8.01 -4.59
C LEU A 82 -7.38 -7.90 -4.80
N LYS A 83 -8.19 -8.29 -3.83
CA LYS A 83 -9.65 -8.16 -3.92
C LYS A 83 -10.11 -6.72 -3.99
N ARG A 84 -9.32 -5.77 -3.47
CA ARG A 84 -9.64 -4.34 -3.49
C ARG A 84 -9.09 -3.63 -4.71
N ALA A 85 -8.18 -4.26 -5.44
CA ALA A 85 -7.45 -3.62 -6.53
C ALA A 85 -8.40 -3.27 -7.67
N GLN A 86 -8.33 -2.03 -8.14
CA GLN A 86 -9.14 -1.51 -9.24
C GLN A 86 -8.30 -1.22 -10.47
N GLY A 87 -6.99 -1.41 -10.39
CA GLY A 87 -6.08 -1.06 -11.45
C GLY A 87 -6.08 -2.03 -12.61
N ARG A 88 -5.70 -1.50 -13.75
CA ARG A 88 -5.44 -2.31 -14.95
C ARG A 88 -4.18 -3.17 -14.77
N TRP A 89 -3.23 -2.67 -13.99
CA TRP A 89 -1.95 -3.31 -13.74
C TRP A 89 -1.78 -3.53 -12.25
N ILE A 90 -1.10 -4.60 -11.88
CA ILE A 90 -0.81 -4.92 -10.48
C ILE A 90 0.71 -4.91 -10.29
N ALA A 91 1.17 -4.18 -9.28
CA ALA A 91 2.56 -4.19 -8.85
C ALA A 91 2.62 -4.59 -7.39
N PHE A 92 3.62 -5.37 -7.02
CA PHE A 92 3.85 -5.77 -5.64
C PHE A 92 5.08 -5.05 -5.11
N LEU A 93 4.98 -4.53 -3.89
CA LEU A 93 6.07 -3.83 -3.24
C LEU A 93 6.09 -4.18 -1.76
N ASP A 94 7.18 -4.76 -1.29
CA ASP A 94 7.32 -5.07 0.13
C ASP A 94 7.62 -3.81 0.92
N SER A 95 7.02 -3.68 2.11
CA SER A 95 7.12 -2.48 2.93
C SER A 95 8.41 -2.40 3.74
N ASP A 96 9.13 -3.51 3.83
CA ASP A 96 10.34 -3.62 4.68
C ASP A 96 11.64 -3.77 3.87
N ASP A 97 11.59 -3.53 2.58
CA ASP A 97 12.77 -3.62 1.70
C ASP A 97 13.43 -2.26 1.46
#